data_82572a914278d0747951bbfcf72ba015
#
_entry.id   82572a914278d0747951bbfcf72ba015
#
_cell.length_a   1.000
_cell.length_b   1.000
_cell.length_c   1.000
_cell.angle_alpha   90.00
_cell.angle_beta   90.00
_cell.angle_gamma   90.00
#
_symmetry.space_group_name_H-M   'P 1'
#
loop_
_entity.id
_entity.type
_entity.pdbx_description
1 polymer ?
#
loop_
_entity_poly.entity_id
_entity_poly.type
_entity_poly.pdbx_seq_one_letter_code
_entity_poly.pdbx_strand_id
1 'polypeptide(L)'
;ICVPLKTDVGRFAAFLPRAAEKLINRFWPGPLTIVLPSKSGGTVGLRMPGLSLTRDILLKVDTTVVIPSANPAGLAPATDARQVLGYFDGKIELIVDNGPAQLAVASTVVEVTPEGAVKVLRRGAIDEEEIRRVALRTLLFVCTGNLCRSPMAAGIAKKYLAERLGVETSGLEKAGYRVGSAGTAALEGTPPSAEAVEVMKELEIDISDHRSR
;
A
#
# COMPACT_ATOMS: atom_id res chain seq x y z
N ILE A 1 -3.43 10.80 -13.30
CA ILE A 1 -4.52 11.72 -12.97
C ILE A 1 -4.38 12.18 -11.54
N CYS A 2 -4.53 13.49 -11.29
CA CYS A 2 -4.61 14.03 -9.93
C CYS A 2 -6.06 14.28 -9.54
N VAL A 3 -6.41 13.90 -8.31
CA VAL A 3 -7.75 14.04 -7.75
C VAL A 3 -7.72 14.96 -6.52
N PRO A 4 -8.69 15.85 -6.33
CA PRO A 4 -8.77 16.72 -5.15
C PRO A 4 -9.24 15.99 -3.90
N LEU A 5 -10.06 14.94 -4.03
CA LEU A 5 -10.66 14.18 -2.93
C LEU A 5 -10.41 12.68 -3.07
N LYS A 6 -10.30 11.97 -1.93
CA LYS A 6 -10.19 10.49 -1.92
C LYS A 6 -11.41 9.81 -2.55
N THR A 7 -12.58 10.39 -2.43
CA THR A 7 -13.83 9.89 -2.99
C THR A 7 -13.85 9.87 -4.52
N ASP A 8 -13.04 10.72 -5.16
CA ASP A 8 -12.96 10.80 -6.62
C ASP A 8 -12.30 9.59 -7.27
N VAL A 9 -11.62 8.74 -6.50
CA VAL A 9 -11.04 7.47 -6.99
C VAL A 9 -12.09 6.64 -7.72
N GLY A 10 -13.30 6.57 -7.17
CA GLY A 10 -14.42 5.82 -7.76
C GLY A 10 -14.91 6.34 -9.11
N ARG A 11 -14.52 7.55 -9.54
CA ARG A 11 -14.82 8.08 -10.89
C ARG A 11 -13.99 7.38 -11.97
N PHE A 12 -12.78 6.99 -11.65
CA PHE A 12 -11.76 6.49 -12.60
C PHE A 12 -11.47 5.00 -12.45
N ALA A 13 -11.33 4.52 -11.21
CA ALA A 13 -11.03 3.13 -10.92
C ALA A 13 -12.28 2.25 -11.05
N ALA A 14 -12.15 1.12 -11.76
CA ALA A 14 -13.21 0.12 -11.89
C ALA A 14 -13.50 -0.59 -10.55
N PHE A 15 -12.45 -0.73 -9.74
CA PHE A 15 -12.51 -1.42 -8.46
C PHE A 15 -11.47 -0.83 -7.51
N LEU A 16 -11.77 -0.77 -6.21
CA LEU A 16 -10.85 -0.31 -5.16
C LEU A 16 -10.51 -1.48 -4.21
N PRO A 17 -9.38 -2.17 -4.43
CA PRO A 17 -8.93 -3.24 -3.52
C PRO A 17 -8.66 -2.70 -2.12
N ARG A 18 -8.88 -3.53 -1.09
CA ARG A 18 -8.65 -3.13 0.30
C ARG A 18 -7.20 -2.69 0.59
N ALA A 19 -6.23 -3.27 -0.12
CA ALA A 19 -4.84 -2.83 -0.03
C ALA A 19 -4.66 -1.39 -0.52
N ALA A 20 -5.29 -1.03 -1.65
CA ALA A 20 -5.27 0.34 -2.17
C ALA A 20 -5.98 1.31 -1.22
N GLU A 21 -7.13 0.91 -0.66
CA GLU A 21 -7.85 1.73 0.33
C GLU A 21 -6.97 2.05 1.56
N LYS A 22 -6.25 1.05 2.10
CA LYS A 22 -5.31 1.26 3.21
C LYS A 22 -4.18 2.23 2.84
N LEU A 23 -3.60 2.06 1.65
CA LEU A 23 -2.54 2.93 1.15
C LEU A 23 -3.03 4.36 0.95
N ILE A 24 -4.21 4.56 0.37
CA ILE A 24 -4.88 5.86 0.22
C ILE A 24 -5.11 6.50 1.59
N ASN A 25 -5.64 5.76 2.53
CA ASN A 25 -5.94 6.30 3.86
C ASN A 25 -4.68 6.72 4.62
N ARG A 26 -3.57 6.00 4.43
CA ARG A 26 -2.30 6.27 5.11
C ARG A 26 -1.49 7.40 4.47
N PHE A 27 -1.47 7.48 3.12
CA PHE A 27 -0.50 8.31 2.39
C PHE A 27 -1.11 9.46 1.60
N TRP A 28 -2.44 9.56 1.50
CA TRP A 28 -3.11 10.66 0.85
C TRP A 28 -3.78 11.62 1.85
N PRO A 29 -3.66 12.93 1.61
CA PRO A 29 -2.93 13.61 0.53
C PRO A 29 -1.41 13.47 0.67
N GLY A 30 -0.68 13.24 -0.47
CA GLY A 30 0.75 13.05 -0.39
C GLY A 30 1.45 12.49 -1.63
N PRO A 31 2.69 12.02 -1.46
CA PRO A 31 3.57 11.63 -2.56
C PRO A 31 3.40 10.15 -2.98
N LEU A 32 2.18 9.63 -2.93
CA LEU A 32 1.85 8.29 -3.42
C LEU A 32 0.98 8.37 -4.67
N THR A 33 1.41 7.72 -5.75
CA THR A 33 0.61 7.45 -6.93
C THR A 33 0.19 5.98 -6.91
N ILE A 34 -1.11 5.71 -7.01
CA ILE A 34 -1.65 4.34 -7.03
C ILE A 34 -2.19 4.06 -8.43
N VAL A 35 -1.72 2.96 -9.02
CA VAL A 35 -2.18 2.44 -10.31
C VAL A 35 -3.22 1.36 -10.04
N LEU A 36 -4.41 1.55 -10.60
CA LEU A 36 -5.58 0.69 -10.42
C LEU A 36 -6.18 0.30 -11.78
N PRO A 37 -6.95 -0.79 -11.86
CA PRO A 37 -7.78 -1.06 -13.03
C PRO A 37 -8.72 0.11 -13.33
N SER A 38 -8.74 0.55 -14.58
CA SER A 38 -9.53 1.69 -15.03
C SER A 38 -10.92 1.27 -15.50
N LYS A 39 -11.94 2.12 -15.29
CA LYS A 39 -13.28 1.95 -15.86
C LYS A 39 -13.30 2.01 -17.38
N SER A 40 -12.37 2.74 -17.99
CA SER A 40 -12.22 2.86 -19.45
C SER A 40 -11.35 1.76 -20.08
N GLY A 41 -10.97 0.75 -19.31
CA GLY A 41 -10.05 -0.31 -19.72
C GLY A 41 -8.59 0.00 -19.37
N GLY A 42 -7.77 -1.06 -19.27
CA GLY A 42 -6.37 -0.93 -18.84
C GLY A 42 -6.21 -0.47 -17.39
N THR A 43 -5.25 0.39 -17.13
CA THR A 43 -4.95 0.92 -15.79
C THR A 43 -4.94 2.44 -15.75
N VAL A 44 -5.16 3.01 -14.57
CA VAL A 44 -5.11 4.45 -14.30
C VAL A 44 -4.26 4.73 -13.08
N GLY A 45 -3.29 5.64 -13.20
CA GLY A 45 -2.51 6.14 -12.08
C GLY A 45 -3.21 7.33 -11.44
N LEU A 46 -3.51 7.22 -10.15
CA LEU A 46 -4.23 8.24 -9.36
C LEU A 46 -3.36 8.77 -8.23
N ARG A 47 -3.43 10.07 -7.97
CA ARG A 47 -2.74 10.72 -6.85
C ARG A 47 -3.59 11.86 -6.29
N MET A 48 -3.62 12.00 -4.97
CA MET A 48 -4.12 13.20 -4.30
C MET A 48 -2.92 14.02 -3.82
N PRO A 49 -2.65 15.21 -4.41
CA PRO A 49 -1.48 16.02 -4.06
C PRO A 49 -1.48 16.47 -2.60
N GLY A 50 -0.29 16.53 -1.97
CA GLY A 50 -0.12 16.97 -0.59
C GLY A 50 -0.37 18.47 -0.40
N LEU A 51 0.01 19.30 -1.38
CA LEU A 51 -0.13 20.77 -1.32
C LEU A 51 -1.61 21.17 -1.42
N SER A 52 -2.10 21.93 -0.43
CA SER A 52 -3.50 22.40 -0.38
C SER A 52 -3.86 23.26 -1.61
N LEU A 53 -2.98 24.20 -1.96
CA LEU A 53 -3.19 25.07 -3.13
C LEU A 53 -3.44 24.26 -4.41
N THR A 54 -2.68 23.16 -4.63
CA THR A 54 -2.90 22.29 -5.79
C THR A 54 -4.28 21.64 -5.74
N ARG A 55 -4.73 21.19 -4.57
CA ARG A 55 -6.09 20.60 -4.42
C ARG A 55 -7.19 21.65 -4.63
N ASP A 56 -6.98 22.88 -4.14
CA ASP A 56 -7.93 23.99 -4.31
C ASP A 56 -8.08 24.37 -5.79
N ILE A 57 -6.98 24.34 -6.55
CA ILE A 57 -7.00 24.50 -8.01
C ILE A 57 -7.79 23.35 -8.65
N LEU A 58 -7.48 22.10 -8.29
CA LEU A 58 -8.16 20.91 -8.83
C LEU A 58 -9.67 20.91 -8.55
N LEU A 59 -10.11 21.46 -7.42
CA LEU A 59 -11.54 21.60 -7.09
C LEU A 59 -12.27 22.62 -7.97
N LYS A 60 -11.54 23.59 -8.54
CA LYS A 60 -12.11 24.65 -9.39
C LYS A 60 -12.05 24.33 -10.88
N VAL A 61 -11.28 23.32 -11.26
CA VAL A 61 -11.11 22.91 -12.65
C VAL A 61 -12.11 21.79 -12.95
N ASP A 62 -13.06 22.07 -13.85
CA ASP A 62 -14.12 21.12 -14.24
C ASP A 62 -13.63 20.13 -15.34
N THR A 63 -12.41 19.62 -15.18
CA THR A 63 -11.85 18.63 -16.10
C THR A 63 -10.83 17.72 -15.41
N THR A 64 -10.50 16.61 -16.06
CA THR A 64 -9.46 15.70 -15.58
C THR A 64 -8.08 16.32 -15.77
N VAL A 65 -7.31 16.45 -14.69
CA VAL A 65 -5.96 17.03 -14.71
C VAL A 65 -4.92 15.95 -14.57
N VAL A 66 -3.92 15.98 -15.46
CA VAL A 66 -2.72 15.14 -15.39
C VAL A 66 -1.54 16.03 -15.00
N ILE A 67 -0.80 15.63 -13.98
CA ILE A 67 0.33 16.41 -13.46
C ILE A 67 1.62 15.56 -13.60
N PRO A 68 2.36 15.69 -14.71
CA PRO A 68 3.70 15.11 -14.86
C PRO A 68 4.74 15.88 -14.04
N SER A 69 5.97 15.40 -14.02
CA SER A 69 7.11 16.18 -13.48
C SER A 69 7.42 17.37 -14.40
N ALA A 70 7.79 18.51 -13.80
CA ALA A 70 8.10 19.74 -14.52
C ALA A 70 9.56 19.72 -15.04
N ASN A 71 9.82 18.90 -16.06
CA ASN A 71 11.10 18.79 -16.73
C ASN A 71 10.94 18.26 -18.15
N PRO A 72 11.81 18.69 -19.10
CA PRO A 72 11.98 17.97 -20.36
C PRO A 72 12.49 16.55 -20.13
N ALA A 73 12.19 15.64 -21.06
CA ALA A 73 12.63 14.24 -20.99
C ALA A 73 14.16 14.18 -20.83
N GLY A 74 14.62 13.38 -19.85
CA GLY A 74 16.05 13.18 -19.56
C GLY A 74 16.69 14.23 -18.64
N LEU A 75 16.00 15.31 -18.29
CA LEU A 75 16.47 16.30 -17.33
C LEU A 75 15.89 16.07 -15.93
N ALA A 76 16.55 16.64 -14.92
CA ALA A 76 16.04 16.58 -13.54
C ALA A 76 14.72 17.37 -13.40
N PRO A 77 13.77 16.92 -12.57
CA PRO A 77 12.58 17.69 -12.25
C PRO A 77 12.94 19.05 -11.63
N ALA A 78 12.26 20.11 -12.07
CA ALA A 78 12.40 21.42 -11.48
C ALA A 78 11.95 21.43 -10.01
N THR A 79 12.68 22.12 -9.17
CA THR A 79 12.40 22.23 -7.73
C THR A 79 11.90 23.62 -7.32
N ASP A 80 11.90 24.60 -8.22
CA ASP A 80 11.38 25.94 -8.03
C ASP A 80 10.85 26.55 -9.34
N ALA A 81 10.12 27.64 -9.24
CA ALA A 81 9.50 28.32 -10.39
C ALA A 81 10.55 28.85 -11.38
N ARG A 82 11.75 29.24 -10.93
CA ARG A 82 12.80 29.76 -11.80
C ARG A 82 13.33 28.64 -12.72
N GLN A 83 13.51 27.44 -12.18
CA GLN A 83 13.91 26.27 -12.99
C GLN A 83 12.82 25.88 -13.98
N VAL A 84 11.54 25.93 -13.57
CA VAL A 84 10.40 25.69 -14.47
C VAL A 84 10.41 26.71 -15.62
N LEU A 85 10.62 27.99 -15.32
CA LEU A 85 10.73 29.04 -16.32
C LEU A 85 11.88 28.75 -17.30
N GLY A 86 13.05 28.34 -16.78
CA GLY A 86 14.21 28.00 -17.62
C GLY A 86 13.96 26.84 -18.59
N TYR A 87 13.06 25.91 -18.25
CA TYR A 87 12.69 24.78 -19.12
C TYR A 87 11.54 25.09 -20.10
N PHE A 88 10.58 25.94 -19.68
CA PHE A 88 9.29 26.07 -20.34
C PHE A 88 8.87 27.49 -20.68
N ASP A 89 9.77 28.47 -20.59
CA ASP A 89 9.48 29.82 -21.00
C ASP A 89 8.98 29.89 -22.44
N GLY A 90 7.88 30.58 -22.67
CA GLY A 90 7.17 30.64 -23.95
C GLY A 90 6.53 29.33 -24.42
N LYS A 91 6.53 28.26 -23.60
CA LYS A 91 5.94 26.94 -23.95
C LYS A 91 4.72 26.58 -23.08
N ILE A 92 4.51 27.29 -21.99
CA ILE A 92 3.37 27.13 -21.09
C ILE A 92 2.78 28.52 -20.76
N GLU A 93 1.50 28.57 -20.48
CA GLU A 93 0.78 29.84 -20.31
C GLU A 93 0.88 30.38 -18.89
N LEU A 94 1.06 29.50 -17.89
CA LEU A 94 0.98 29.89 -16.48
C LEU A 94 1.93 29.05 -15.61
N ILE A 95 2.62 29.72 -14.71
CA ILE A 95 3.35 29.10 -13.60
C ILE A 95 2.72 29.60 -12.30
N VAL A 96 2.26 28.68 -11.45
CA VAL A 96 1.79 29.01 -10.10
C VAL A 96 2.97 28.74 -9.14
N ASP A 97 3.59 29.81 -8.66
CA ASP A 97 4.69 29.73 -7.72
C ASP A 97 4.18 29.71 -6.27
N ASN A 98 4.49 28.64 -5.55
CA ASN A 98 4.19 28.50 -4.11
C ASN A 98 5.50 28.21 -3.33
N GLY A 99 6.62 28.72 -3.82
CA GLY A 99 7.94 28.49 -3.27
C GLY A 99 8.56 27.15 -3.70
N PRO A 100 9.75 26.82 -3.16
CA PRO A 100 10.48 25.62 -3.51
C PRO A 100 9.74 24.33 -3.19
N ALA A 101 9.99 23.28 -3.99
CA ALA A 101 9.43 21.95 -3.78
C ALA A 101 9.96 21.34 -2.46
N GLN A 102 9.07 21.07 -1.51
CA GLN A 102 9.42 20.60 -0.17
C GLN A 102 10.16 19.25 -0.16
N LEU A 103 9.77 18.33 -1.02
CA LEU A 103 10.32 16.96 -1.03
C LEU A 103 11.45 16.80 -2.05
N ALA A 104 11.44 17.58 -3.15
CA ALA A 104 12.38 17.47 -4.27
C ALA A 104 12.57 16.03 -4.83
N VAL A 105 11.65 15.12 -4.50
CA VAL A 105 11.65 13.71 -4.87
C VAL A 105 10.32 13.34 -5.52
N ALA A 106 10.39 12.51 -6.55
CA ALA A 106 9.19 12.03 -7.24
C ALA A 106 8.29 11.20 -6.31
N SER A 107 6.99 11.13 -6.62
CA SER A 107 6.07 10.25 -5.92
C SER A 107 6.47 8.78 -6.08
N THR A 108 6.30 7.98 -5.02
CA THR A 108 6.32 6.52 -5.13
C THR A 108 5.12 6.09 -5.96
N VAL A 109 5.31 5.18 -6.91
CA VAL A 109 4.24 4.64 -7.77
C VAL A 109 4.06 3.18 -7.47
N VAL A 110 2.85 2.80 -7.08
CA VAL A 110 2.48 1.41 -6.79
C VAL A 110 1.32 0.96 -7.64
N GLU A 111 1.38 -0.26 -8.14
CA GLU A 111 0.26 -0.93 -8.76
C GLU A 111 -0.41 -1.83 -7.73
N VAL A 112 -1.73 -1.81 -7.69
CA VAL A 112 -2.53 -2.71 -6.85
C VAL A 112 -3.48 -3.48 -7.74
N THR A 113 -3.28 -4.82 -7.81
CA THR A 113 -4.13 -5.69 -8.63
C THR A 113 -5.51 -5.87 -8.01
N PRO A 114 -6.52 -6.37 -8.77
CA PRO A 114 -7.84 -6.68 -8.23
C PRO A 114 -7.80 -7.62 -7.02
N GLU A 115 -6.88 -8.57 -6.99
CA GLU A 115 -6.65 -9.53 -5.91
C GLU A 115 -6.00 -8.87 -4.69
N GLY A 116 -5.50 -7.63 -4.86
CA GLY A 116 -4.86 -6.81 -3.82
C GLY A 116 -3.36 -7.07 -3.66
N ALA A 117 -2.71 -7.68 -4.65
CA ALA A 117 -1.26 -7.71 -4.69
C ALA A 117 -0.70 -6.32 -4.97
N VAL A 118 0.40 -5.97 -4.32
CA VAL A 118 1.03 -4.64 -4.42
C VAL A 118 2.41 -4.77 -5.04
N LYS A 119 2.64 -4.02 -6.11
CA LYS A 119 3.93 -3.93 -6.80
C LYS A 119 4.40 -2.49 -6.86
N VAL A 120 5.61 -2.21 -6.39
CA VAL A 120 6.24 -0.89 -6.55
C VAL A 120 6.78 -0.77 -7.98
N LEU A 121 6.19 0.15 -8.75
CA LEU A 121 6.60 0.42 -10.14
C LEU A 121 7.72 1.47 -10.20
N ARG A 122 7.73 2.42 -9.26
CA ARG A 122 8.76 3.44 -9.14
C ARG A 122 8.99 3.77 -7.68
N ARG A 123 10.23 3.69 -7.23
CA ARG A 123 10.64 4.18 -5.90
C ARG A 123 10.61 5.71 -5.89
N GLY A 124 10.22 6.28 -4.76
CA GLY A 124 10.09 7.72 -4.57
C GLY A 124 10.12 8.10 -3.10
N ALA A 125 9.33 9.10 -2.71
CA ALA A 125 9.35 9.68 -1.37
C ALA A 125 8.88 8.75 -0.24
N ILE A 126 8.20 7.64 -0.55
CA ILE A 126 7.74 6.66 0.44
C ILE A 126 8.53 5.37 0.25
N ASP A 127 9.03 4.83 1.34
CA ASP A 127 9.81 3.60 1.35
C ASP A 127 8.95 2.38 0.98
N GLU A 128 9.56 1.44 0.25
CA GLU A 128 8.88 0.23 -0.23
C GLU A 128 8.43 -0.68 0.92
N GLU A 129 9.21 -0.77 1.99
CA GLU A 129 8.88 -1.58 3.16
C GLU A 129 7.66 -1.01 3.89
N GLU A 130 7.56 0.32 4.01
CA GLU A 130 6.38 0.98 4.59
C GLU A 130 5.13 0.73 3.73
N ILE A 131 5.25 0.80 2.40
CA ILE A 131 4.16 0.45 1.47
C ILE A 131 3.70 -0.98 1.73
N ARG A 132 4.63 -1.95 1.75
CA ARG A 132 4.31 -3.37 1.97
C ARG A 132 3.63 -3.58 3.31
N ARG A 133 4.17 -2.99 4.38
CA ARG A 133 3.61 -3.10 5.74
C ARG A 133 2.17 -2.60 5.84
N VAL A 134 1.86 -1.46 5.22
CA VAL A 134 0.50 -0.88 5.22
C VAL A 134 -0.47 -1.72 4.39
N ALA A 135 -0.01 -2.25 3.27
CA ALA A 135 -0.84 -3.05 2.35
C ALA A 135 -1.16 -4.45 2.87
N LEU A 136 -0.39 -4.99 3.82
CA LEU A 136 -0.53 -6.36 4.33
C LEU A 136 -1.97 -6.69 4.74
N ARG A 137 -2.45 -7.86 4.30
CA ARG A 137 -3.68 -8.49 4.80
C ARG A 137 -3.34 -9.27 6.06
N THR A 138 -3.87 -8.85 7.20
CA THR A 138 -3.65 -9.53 8.47
C THR A 138 -4.84 -10.42 8.80
N LEU A 139 -4.57 -11.72 9.00
CA LEU A 139 -5.48 -12.67 9.61
C LEU A 139 -5.03 -12.88 11.05
N LEU A 140 -5.87 -12.51 12.00
CA LEU A 140 -5.61 -12.70 13.42
C LEU A 140 -6.64 -13.68 13.99
N PHE A 141 -6.16 -14.84 14.46
CA PHE A 141 -6.97 -15.82 15.16
C PHE A 141 -6.93 -15.53 16.66
N VAL A 142 -8.11 -15.42 17.29
CA VAL A 142 -8.19 -15.04 18.72
C VAL A 142 -8.91 -16.15 19.49
N CYS A 143 -8.35 -16.55 20.63
CA CYS A 143 -9.01 -17.39 21.62
C CYS A 143 -8.73 -16.86 23.02
N THR A 144 -9.02 -17.61 24.08
CA THR A 144 -8.81 -17.14 25.46
C THR A 144 -7.33 -17.15 25.82
N GLY A 145 -6.69 -18.32 25.85
CA GLY A 145 -5.32 -18.47 26.35
C GLY A 145 -4.21 -18.38 25.31
N ASN A 146 -4.53 -18.42 24.01
CA ASN A 146 -3.57 -18.45 22.90
C ASN A 146 -2.55 -19.60 22.98
N LEU A 147 -2.96 -20.75 23.53
CA LEU A 147 -2.10 -21.94 23.72
C LEU A 147 -2.48 -23.11 22.81
N CYS A 148 -3.75 -23.24 22.41
CA CYS A 148 -4.26 -24.35 21.61
C CYS A 148 -4.96 -23.85 20.35
N ARG A 149 -6.22 -23.41 20.47
CA ARG A 149 -7.12 -23.13 19.33
C ARG A 149 -6.59 -22.12 18.34
N SER A 150 -6.20 -20.95 18.78
CA SER A 150 -5.77 -19.87 17.88
C SER A 150 -4.38 -20.11 17.27
N PRO A 151 -3.35 -20.66 17.94
CA PRO A 151 -2.10 -21.02 17.28
C PRO A 151 -2.25 -22.15 16.27
N MET A 152 -3.08 -23.17 16.56
CA MET A 152 -3.41 -24.24 15.60
C MET A 152 -4.08 -23.65 14.35
N ALA A 153 -5.10 -22.82 14.53
CA ALA A 153 -5.80 -22.17 13.41
C ALA A 153 -4.85 -21.28 12.58
N ALA A 154 -3.95 -20.55 13.23
CA ALA A 154 -2.95 -19.75 12.54
C ALA A 154 -1.96 -20.60 11.75
N GLY A 155 -1.50 -21.75 12.31
CA GLY A 155 -0.63 -22.71 11.62
C GLY A 155 -1.29 -23.28 10.36
N ILE A 156 -2.52 -23.77 10.48
CA ILE A 156 -3.32 -24.29 9.37
C ILE A 156 -3.52 -23.21 8.29
N ALA A 157 -3.90 -21.99 8.70
CA ALA A 157 -4.09 -20.90 7.75
C ALA A 157 -2.80 -20.52 7.01
N LYS A 158 -1.64 -20.54 7.69
CA LYS A 158 -0.34 -20.31 7.04
C LYS A 158 -0.05 -21.38 5.98
N LYS A 159 -0.18 -22.68 6.31
CA LYS A 159 0.02 -23.79 5.37
C LYS A 159 -0.91 -23.66 4.16
N TYR A 160 -2.21 -23.52 4.41
CA TYR A 160 -3.22 -23.39 3.35
C TYR A 160 -2.95 -22.20 2.41
N LEU A 161 -2.60 -21.02 2.96
CA LEU A 161 -2.28 -19.85 2.16
C LEU A 161 -0.99 -20.04 1.36
N ALA A 162 0.05 -20.65 1.96
CA ALA A 162 1.30 -20.92 1.30
C ALA A 162 1.12 -21.85 0.10
N GLU A 163 0.38 -22.94 0.27
CA GLU A 163 0.03 -23.87 -0.80
C GLU A 163 -0.78 -23.19 -1.91
N ARG A 164 -1.82 -22.44 -1.56
CA ARG A 164 -2.67 -21.73 -2.52
C ARG A 164 -1.94 -20.65 -3.33
N LEU A 165 -0.92 -20.02 -2.73
CA LEU A 165 -0.13 -18.96 -3.36
C LEU A 165 1.15 -19.48 -4.03
N GLY A 166 1.48 -20.76 -3.87
CA GLY A 166 2.71 -21.37 -4.38
C GLY A 166 3.98 -20.78 -3.75
N VAL A 167 3.93 -20.44 -2.46
CA VAL A 167 5.07 -19.88 -1.71
C VAL A 167 5.32 -20.69 -0.43
N GLU A 168 6.51 -20.57 0.12
CA GLU A 168 6.79 -21.06 1.47
C GLU A 168 6.05 -20.23 2.53
N THR A 169 5.78 -20.80 3.70
CA THR A 169 5.13 -20.09 4.82
C THR A 169 5.89 -18.83 5.25
N SER A 170 7.22 -18.85 5.16
CA SER A 170 8.11 -17.71 5.38
C SER A 170 7.95 -16.59 4.33
N GLY A 171 7.43 -16.92 3.15
CA GLY A 171 7.20 -16.00 2.04
C GLY A 171 5.84 -15.28 2.10
N LEU A 172 4.96 -15.65 3.02
CA LEU A 172 3.59 -15.10 3.08
C LEU A 172 3.54 -13.57 3.22
N GLU A 173 4.42 -12.95 4.01
CA GLU A 173 4.45 -11.49 4.14
C GLU A 173 4.87 -10.80 2.83
N LYS A 174 5.81 -11.39 2.10
CA LYS A 174 6.18 -10.91 0.75
C LYS A 174 5.02 -11.06 -0.24
N ALA A 175 4.20 -12.12 -0.07
CA ALA A 175 2.98 -12.35 -0.83
C ALA A 175 1.78 -11.49 -0.37
N GLY A 176 1.97 -10.60 0.62
CA GLY A 176 0.95 -9.67 1.09
C GLY A 176 0.06 -10.17 2.24
N TYR A 177 0.45 -11.25 2.90
CA TYR A 177 -0.33 -11.84 4.00
C TYR A 177 0.47 -11.93 5.30
N ARG A 178 -0.11 -11.48 6.40
CA ARG A 178 0.36 -11.72 7.76
C ARG A 178 -0.65 -12.58 8.50
N VAL A 179 -0.23 -13.71 9.04
CA VAL A 179 -1.08 -14.60 9.84
C VAL A 179 -0.52 -14.69 11.24
N GLY A 180 -1.36 -14.39 12.22
CA GLY A 180 -0.99 -14.42 13.63
C GLY A 180 -2.11 -14.95 14.51
N SER A 181 -1.81 -15.11 15.79
CA SER A 181 -2.80 -15.44 16.81
C SER A 181 -2.59 -14.64 18.10
N ALA A 182 -3.66 -14.46 18.87
CA ALA A 182 -3.64 -13.79 20.16
C ALA A 182 -4.66 -14.40 21.12
N GLY A 183 -4.57 -14.05 22.40
CA GLY A 183 -5.52 -14.45 23.43
C GLY A 183 -6.12 -13.26 24.16
N THR A 184 -7.40 -13.34 24.52
CA THR A 184 -8.08 -12.30 25.31
C THR A 184 -7.66 -12.29 26.78
N ALA A 185 -7.07 -13.41 27.25
CA ALA A 185 -6.53 -13.59 28.61
C ALA A 185 -5.28 -14.47 28.57
N ALA A 186 -4.40 -14.22 27.60
CA ALA A 186 -3.16 -14.96 27.45
C ALA A 186 -2.13 -14.50 28.49
N LEU A 187 -1.41 -15.45 29.06
CA LEU A 187 -0.17 -15.17 29.78
C LEU A 187 0.94 -15.09 28.74
N GLU A 188 1.51 -13.90 28.57
CA GLU A 188 2.47 -13.62 27.51
C GLU A 188 3.72 -14.54 27.59
N GLY A 189 4.20 -14.99 26.44
CA GLY A 189 5.40 -15.82 26.33
C GLY A 189 5.19 -17.30 26.63
N THR A 190 3.99 -17.76 27.01
CA THR A 190 3.73 -19.17 27.28
C THR A 190 3.77 -20.00 26.00
N PRO A 191 4.43 -21.17 25.97
CA PRO A 191 4.45 -22.06 24.81
C PRO A 191 3.06 -22.67 24.55
N PRO A 192 2.81 -23.21 23.35
CA PRO A 192 1.57 -23.94 23.06
C PRO A 192 1.45 -25.18 23.92
N SER A 193 0.24 -25.69 24.12
CA SER A 193 0.06 -26.94 24.85
C SER A 193 0.70 -28.13 24.11
N ALA A 194 1.16 -29.13 24.85
CA ALA A 194 1.79 -30.33 24.28
C ALA A 194 0.85 -31.04 23.29
N GLU A 195 -0.41 -31.17 23.66
CA GLU A 195 -1.43 -31.79 22.82
C GLU A 195 -1.65 -31.02 21.51
N ALA A 196 -1.64 -29.68 21.56
CA ALA A 196 -1.76 -28.87 20.36
C ALA A 196 -0.57 -29.07 19.42
N VAL A 197 0.65 -29.15 19.96
CA VAL A 197 1.85 -29.44 19.16
C VAL A 197 1.79 -30.82 18.53
N GLU A 198 1.35 -31.85 19.29
CA GLU A 198 1.24 -33.23 18.82
C GLU A 198 0.24 -33.34 17.65
N VAL A 199 -0.98 -32.84 17.83
CA VAL A 199 -2.01 -32.85 16.78
C VAL A 199 -1.56 -32.09 15.53
N MET A 200 -0.86 -30.97 15.69
CA MET A 200 -0.39 -30.20 14.54
C MET A 200 0.75 -30.89 13.78
N LYS A 201 1.57 -31.72 14.44
CA LYS A 201 2.56 -32.56 13.77
C LYS A 201 1.94 -33.61 12.84
N GLU A 202 0.77 -34.15 13.18
CA GLU A 202 0.03 -35.07 12.29
C GLU A 202 -0.36 -34.40 10.98
N LEU A 203 -0.51 -33.06 10.99
CA LEU A 203 -0.79 -32.25 9.82
C LEU A 203 0.46 -31.69 9.14
N GLU A 204 1.66 -32.14 9.58
CA GLU A 204 2.96 -31.62 9.14
C GLU A 204 3.10 -30.10 9.35
N ILE A 205 2.59 -29.59 10.48
CA ILE A 205 2.66 -28.20 10.87
C ILE A 205 3.36 -28.08 12.22
N ASP A 206 4.49 -27.39 12.25
CA ASP A 206 5.18 -27.08 13.50
C ASP A 206 4.70 -25.76 14.08
N ILE A 207 4.24 -25.79 15.34
CA ILE A 207 3.85 -24.61 16.11
C ILE A 207 4.66 -24.49 17.41
N SER A 208 5.74 -25.24 17.58
CA SER A 208 6.56 -25.29 18.81
C SER A 208 7.19 -23.94 19.16
N ASP A 209 7.51 -23.12 18.15
CA ASP A 209 8.06 -21.76 18.31
C ASP A 209 7.01 -20.71 18.70
N HIS A 210 5.72 -21.08 18.73
CA HIS A 210 4.68 -20.15 19.13
C HIS A 210 4.86 -19.69 20.57
N ARG A 211 4.60 -18.41 20.81
CA ARG A 211 4.48 -17.81 22.16
C ARG A 211 3.19 -17.02 22.24
N SER A 212 2.45 -17.23 23.33
CA SER A 212 1.18 -16.55 23.58
C SER A 212 1.36 -15.04 23.76
N ARG A 213 0.37 -14.29 23.31
CA ARG A 213 0.34 -12.80 23.40
C ARG A 213 -1.10 -12.28 23.43
#